data_ef9e1d528ccdcc1a48409c74dcf84eec
#
_entry.id   ef9e1d528ccdcc1a48409c74dcf84eec
#
_cell.length_a   1.000
_cell.length_b   1.000
_cell.length_c   1.000
_cell.angle_alpha   90.00
_cell.angle_beta   90.00
_cell.angle_gamma   90.00
#
_symmetry.space_group_name_H-M   'P 1'
#
loop_
_entity.id
_entity.type
_entity.pdbx_description
1 polymer ?
#
loop_
_entity_poly.entity_id
_entity_poly.type
_entity_poly.pdbx_seq_one_letter_code
_entity_poly.pdbx_strand_id
1 'polypeptide(L)'
;MRIAMIGHKEFPSRAGGVEVVVYELATRLTARGVDVTVYNRGKEKHHNRYKELGVNVVRSFTPKNKSLNAMVYSFVATFHALFGKYDIIHYHAIGPCVPLVIAHIFGRKTVATIHGLNWKVDKWGSFASRYLRLGEKIAAKYADTVITLSEGMRQYFLDTYDRDTVLVKNAVSPIPETPDDIIREKYGL
;
A
#
# COMPACT_ATOMS: atom_id res chain seq x y z
N MET A 1 -6.81 1.66 18.58
CA MET A 1 -6.06 2.29 17.46
C MET A 1 -6.78 2.00 16.16
N ARG A 2 -6.93 3.00 15.29
CA ARG A 2 -7.68 2.92 14.02
C ARG A 2 -6.75 3.30 12.87
N ILE A 3 -6.61 2.42 11.87
CA ILE A 3 -5.67 2.58 10.76
C ILE A 3 -6.44 2.55 9.43
N ALA A 4 -6.15 3.53 8.55
CA ALA A 4 -6.56 3.51 7.16
C ALA A 4 -5.39 3.03 6.28
N MET A 5 -5.57 2.05 5.41
CA MET A 5 -4.56 1.58 4.46
C MET A 5 -4.96 1.94 3.03
N ILE A 6 -4.07 2.63 2.32
CA ILE A 6 -4.29 3.15 0.97
C ILE A 6 -3.13 2.71 0.06
N GLY A 7 -3.41 2.25 -1.17
CA GLY A 7 -2.36 2.01 -2.17
C GLY A 7 -2.43 0.68 -2.91
N HIS A 8 -3.13 -0.31 -2.37
CA HIS A 8 -3.43 -1.58 -3.04
C HIS A 8 -4.59 -1.42 -4.05
N LYS A 9 -4.85 -2.46 -4.82
CA LYS A 9 -5.97 -2.48 -5.77
C LYS A 9 -7.24 -3.01 -5.12
N GLU A 10 -7.13 -4.17 -4.49
CA GLU A 10 -8.26 -4.89 -3.93
C GLU A 10 -7.86 -5.70 -2.68
N PHE A 11 -8.78 -5.79 -1.74
CA PHE A 11 -8.73 -6.64 -0.55
C PHE A 11 -10.08 -7.39 -0.44
N PRO A 12 -10.08 -8.69 -0.15
CA PRO A 12 -8.91 -9.57 -0.03
C PRO A 12 -8.34 -9.93 -1.41
N SER A 13 -7.03 -9.87 -1.55
CA SER A 13 -6.35 -10.27 -2.79
C SER A 13 -4.91 -10.70 -2.52
N ARG A 14 -4.42 -11.65 -3.30
CA ARG A 14 -3.02 -12.10 -3.32
C ARG A 14 -2.42 -11.98 -4.74
N ALA A 15 -3.06 -11.21 -5.63
CA ALA A 15 -2.67 -11.10 -7.03
C ALA A 15 -1.38 -10.29 -7.28
N GLY A 16 -0.87 -9.59 -6.25
CA GLY A 16 0.36 -8.80 -6.36
C GLY A 16 1.05 -8.64 -5.01
N GLY A 17 2.33 -8.26 -5.02
CA GLY A 17 3.12 -8.15 -3.79
C GLY A 17 2.57 -7.14 -2.78
N VAL A 18 2.07 -5.99 -3.24
CA VAL A 18 1.44 -4.99 -2.36
C VAL A 18 0.15 -5.54 -1.75
N GLU A 19 -0.66 -6.24 -2.55
CA GLU A 19 -1.90 -6.87 -2.12
C GLU A 19 -1.65 -7.92 -1.04
N VAL A 20 -0.62 -8.76 -1.20
CA VAL A 20 -0.22 -9.77 -0.20
C VAL A 20 0.17 -9.09 1.11
N VAL A 21 1.00 -8.06 1.07
CA VAL A 21 1.43 -7.34 2.29
C VAL A 21 0.24 -6.69 2.98
N VAL A 22 -0.63 -6.01 2.25
CA VAL A 22 -1.84 -5.38 2.83
C VAL A 22 -2.77 -6.43 3.42
N TYR A 23 -2.97 -7.55 2.73
CA TYR A 23 -3.78 -8.67 3.23
C TYR A 23 -3.25 -9.19 4.56
N GLU A 24 -1.96 -9.54 4.63
CA GLU A 24 -1.34 -10.10 5.85
C GLU A 24 -1.32 -9.08 6.99
N LEU A 25 -1.01 -7.81 6.72
CA LEU A 25 -1.03 -6.77 7.74
C LEU A 25 -2.45 -6.50 8.25
N ALA A 26 -3.41 -6.29 7.36
CA ALA A 26 -4.77 -5.93 7.75
C ALA A 26 -5.42 -7.04 8.59
N THR A 27 -5.32 -8.31 8.15
CA THR A 27 -5.90 -9.43 8.88
C THR A 27 -5.22 -9.67 10.23
N ARG A 28 -3.89 -9.63 10.28
CA ARG A 28 -3.13 -9.85 11.52
C ARG A 28 -3.28 -8.72 12.53
N LEU A 29 -3.35 -7.46 12.08
CA LEU A 29 -3.62 -6.31 12.96
C LEU A 29 -5.04 -6.38 13.51
N THR A 30 -6.02 -6.71 12.67
CA THR A 30 -7.41 -6.89 13.11
C THR A 30 -7.53 -8.00 14.14
N ALA A 31 -6.86 -9.13 13.95
CA ALA A 31 -6.82 -10.22 14.92
C ALA A 31 -6.20 -9.80 16.27
N ARG A 32 -5.39 -8.74 16.30
CA ARG A 32 -4.82 -8.12 17.51
C ARG A 32 -5.65 -6.96 18.07
N GLY A 33 -6.89 -6.79 17.63
CA GLY A 33 -7.80 -5.76 18.13
C GLY A 33 -7.58 -4.36 17.55
N VAL A 34 -6.81 -4.22 16.47
CA VAL A 34 -6.67 -2.94 15.74
C VAL A 34 -7.84 -2.79 14.77
N ASP A 35 -8.49 -1.63 14.77
CA ASP A 35 -9.57 -1.31 13.82
C ASP A 35 -8.95 -0.88 12.49
N VAL A 36 -8.88 -1.81 11.54
CA VAL A 36 -8.27 -1.58 10.23
C VAL A 36 -9.34 -1.33 9.18
N THR A 37 -9.14 -0.29 8.39
CA THR A 37 -9.91 0.02 7.19
C THR A 37 -8.99 0.02 5.97
N VAL A 38 -9.32 -0.77 4.96
CA VAL A 38 -8.61 -0.81 3.68
C VAL A 38 -9.43 -0.11 2.59
N TYR A 39 -8.76 0.60 1.69
CA TYR A 39 -9.40 1.32 0.60
C TYR A 39 -9.21 0.57 -0.72
N ASN A 40 -10.26 -0.10 -1.19
CA ASN A 40 -10.25 -0.78 -2.49
C ASN A 40 -10.54 0.20 -3.63
N ARG A 41 -10.01 -0.11 -4.81
CA ARG A 41 -10.39 0.59 -6.04
C ARG A 41 -11.76 0.12 -6.50
N GLY A 42 -12.67 1.05 -6.80
CA GLY A 42 -14.03 0.75 -7.24
C GLY A 42 -14.46 1.61 -8.41
N LYS A 43 -15.43 1.14 -9.19
CA LYS A 43 -16.04 1.90 -10.28
C LYS A 43 -17.24 2.76 -9.82
N GLU A 44 -17.65 2.56 -8.59
CA GLU A 44 -18.84 3.19 -8.01
C GLU A 44 -18.54 4.65 -7.64
N LYS A 45 -19.50 5.55 -7.87
CA LYS A 45 -19.36 6.97 -7.51
C LYS A 45 -19.48 7.21 -6.00
N HIS A 46 -20.06 6.28 -5.26
CA HIS A 46 -20.23 6.37 -3.82
C HIS A 46 -19.30 5.39 -3.09
N HIS A 47 -18.82 5.81 -1.93
CA HIS A 47 -18.02 4.95 -1.05
C HIS A 47 -18.90 3.86 -0.45
N ASN A 48 -18.86 2.67 -1.03
CA ASN A 48 -19.50 1.50 -0.44
C ASN A 48 -18.60 0.94 0.69
N ARG A 49 -19.21 0.64 1.83
CA ARG A 49 -18.53 0.12 3.03
C ARG A 49 -19.06 -1.25 3.38
N TYR A 50 -18.17 -2.19 3.63
CA TYR A 50 -18.51 -3.53 4.11
C TYR A 50 -17.38 -4.08 4.98
N LYS A 51 -17.61 -5.23 5.62
CA LYS A 51 -16.57 -5.95 6.36
C LYS A 51 -16.24 -7.25 5.64
N GLU A 52 -14.96 -7.58 5.61
CA GLU A 52 -14.47 -8.84 5.09
C GLU A 52 -13.26 -9.30 5.90
N LEU A 53 -13.25 -10.56 6.35
CA LEU A 53 -12.22 -11.11 7.24
C LEU A 53 -11.99 -10.25 8.50
N GLY A 54 -13.04 -9.61 9.02
CA GLY A 54 -12.97 -8.70 10.17
C GLY A 54 -12.45 -7.29 9.86
N VAL A 55 -11.90 -7.06 8.67
CA VAL A 55 -11.37 -5.78 8.19
C VAL A 55 -12.48 -4.94 7.59
N ASN A 56 -12.51 -3.63 7.87
CA ASN A 56 -13.43 -2.71 7.20
C ASN A 56 -12.89 -2.40 5.80
N VAL A 57 -13.74 -2.52 4.80
CA VAL A 57 -13.40 -2.23 3.40
C VAL A 57 -14.20 -1.04 2.91
N VAL A 58 -13.53 -0.08 2.30
CA VAL A 58 -14.15 1.07 1.64
C VAL A 58 -13.79 1.04 0.16
N ARG A 59 -14.78 0.98 -0.72
CA ARG A 59 -14.57 1.13 -2.16
C ARG A 59 -14.49 2.61 -2.52
N SER A 60 -13.37 3.04 -3.08
CA SER A 60 -13.14 4.41 -3.53
C SER A 60 -13.22 4.51 -5.05
N PHE A 61 -13.88 5.55 -5.53
CA PHE A 61 -14.03 5.79 -6.96
C PHE A 61 -12.68 5.76 -7.69
N THR A 62 -12.69 5.09 -8.82
CA THR A 62 -11.52 4.88 -9.66
C THR A 62 -11.94 4.97 -11.13
N PRO A 63 -11.37 5.88 -11.93
CA PRO A 63 -11.71 6.00 -13.35
C PRO A 63 -11.24 4.77 -14.14
N LYS A 64 -11.91 4.50 -15.28
CA LYS A 64 -11.56 3.37 -16.16
C LYS A 64 -10.20 3.53 -16.84
N ASN A 65 -9.69 4.75 -16.97
CA ASN A 65 -8.40 5.03 -17.61
C ASN A 65 -7.26 4.47 -16.76
N LYS A 66 -6.50 3.52 -17.32
CA LYS A 66 -5.40 2.81 -16.62
C LYS A 66 -4.33 3.75 -16.07
N SER A 67 -3.99 4.82 -16.78
CA SER A 67 -2.95 5.78 -16.38
C SER A 67 -3.36 6.67 -15.21
N LEU A 68 -4.64 7.05 -15.13
CA LEU A 68 -5.17 7.92 -14.08
C LEU A 68 -5.76 7.16 -12.89
N ASN A 69 -6.01 5.86 -13.07
CA ASN A 69 -6.69 5.01 -12.11
C ASN A 69 -6.06 5.08 -10.70
N ALA A 70 -4.76 4.80 -10.59
CA ALA A 70 -4.07 4.78 -9.31
C ALA A 70 -3.95 6.17 -8.68
N MET A 71 -3.76 7.21 -9.52
CA MET A 71 -3.64 8.59 -9.07
C MET A 71 -4.96 9.09 -8.47
N VAL A 72 -6.04 9.07 -9.25
CA VAL A 72 -7.36 9.56 -8.79
C VAL A 72 -7.84 8.79 -7.57
N TYR A 73 -7.72 7.46 -7.58
CA TYR A 73 -8.03 6.63 -6.42
C TYR A 73 -7.30 7.11 -5.16
N SER A 74 -5.99 7.37 -5.24
CA SER A 74 -5.18 7.76 -4.09
C SER A 74 -5.64 9.09 -3.49
N PHE A 75 -5.98 10.07 -4.33
CA PHE A 75 -6.54 11.34 -3.87
C PHE A 75 -7.92 11.15 -3.22
N VAL A 76 -8.83 10.45 -3.89
CA VAL A 76 -10.20 10.21 -3.39
C VAL A 76 -10.15 9.45 -2.05
N ALA A 77 -9.34 8.40 -1.95
CA ALA A 77 -9.17 7.65 -0.72
C ALA A 77 -8.57 8.51 0.40
N THR A 78 -7.56 9.33 0.10
CA THR A 78 -6.96 10.25 1.08
C THR A 78 -7.97 11.26 1.58
N PHE A 79 -8.69 11.97 0.69
CA PHE A 79 -9.71 12.91 1.11
C PHE A 79 -10.78 12.26 1.98
N HIS A 80 -11.26 11.08 1.61
CA HIS A 80 -12.22 10.36 2.45
C HIS A 80 -11.63 9.98 3.81
N ALA A 81 -10.35 9.56 3.85
CA ALA A 81 -9.67 9.18 5.10
C ALA A 81 -9.44 10.37 6.03
N LEU A 82 -9.24 11.60 5.50
CA LEU A 82 -9.08 12.81 6.31
C LEU A 82 -10.26 13.06 7.25
N PHE A 83 -11.48 12.80 6.78
CA PHE A 83 -12.71 12.96 7.58
C PHE A 83 -13.03 11.74 8.44
N GLY A 84 -12.28 10.64 8.27
CA GLY A 84 -12.33 9.48 9.15
C GLY A 84 -11.61 9.75 10.47
N LYS A 85 -12.05 9.07 11.54
CA LYS A 85 -11.39 9.16 12.85
C LYS A 85 -10.22 8.16 12.93
N TYR A 86 -9.28 8.21 11.98
CA TYR A 86 -8.09 7.35 11.96
C TYR A 86 -6.95 7.96 12.75
N ASP A 87 -6.27 7.13 13.52
CA ASP A 87 -5.06 7.51 14.23
C ASP A 87 -3.86 7.56 13.28
N ILE A 88 -3.86 6.66 12.26
CA ILE A 88 -2.80 6.55 11.25
C ILE A 88 -3.42 6.38 9.87
N ILE A 89 -2.86 7.07 8.86
CA ILE A 89 -3.11 6.80 7.45
C ILE A 89 -1.83 6.17 6.87
N HIS A 90 -1.92 4.90 6.49
CA HIS A 90 -0.80 4.10 6.00
C HIS A 90 -0.87 3.97 4.48
N TYR A 91 0.11 4.54 3.80
CA TYR A 91 0.25 4.51 2.34
C TYR A 91 1.17 3.36 1.92
N HIS A 92 0.74 2.58 0.93
CA HIS A 92 1.52 1.49 0.35
C HIS A 92 1.91 1.83 -1.09
N ALA A 93 3.20 1.72 -1.42
CA ALA A 93 3.85 2.12 -2.67
C ALA A 93 3.97 3.65 -2.87
N ILE A 94 4.93 4.04 -3.73
CA ILE A 94 5.30 5.46 -3.92
C ILE A 94 4.23 6.30 -4.63
N GLY A 95 3.50 5.73 -5.60
CA GLY A 95 2.45 6.47 -6.31
C GLY A 95 1.34 7.02 -5.40
N PRO A 96 0.74 6.19 -4.54
CA PRO A 96 -0.23 6.63 -3.54
C PRO A 96 0.27 7.64 -2.52
N CYS A 97 1.58 7.82 -2.37
CA CYS A 97 2.15 8.82 -1.46
C CYS A 97 2.02 10.28 -1.95
N VAL A 98 1.64 10.53 -3.21
CA VAL A 98 1.49 11.92 -3.68
C VAL A 98 0.48 12.71 -2.84
N PRO A 99 -0.74 12.24 -2.55
CA PRO A 99 -1.67 12.95 -1.69
C PRO A 99 -1.33 12.87 -0.17
N LEU A 100 -0.28 12.14 0.24
CA LEU A 100 0.14 12.09 1.65
C LEU A 100 0.43 13.47 2.22
N VAL A 101 0.99 14.38 1.43
CA VAL A 101 1.26 15.77 1.86
C VAL A 101 -0.01 16.47 2.34
N ILE A 102 -1.16 16.16 1.76
CA ILE A 102 -2.45 16.71 2.20
C ILE A 102 -2.78 16.19 3.60
N ALA A 103 -2.64 14.87 3.82
CA ALA A 103 -2.87 14.28 5.14
C ALA A 103 -1.93 14.89 6.20
N HIS A 104 -0.66 15.11 5.86
CA HIS A 104 0.32 15.77 6.71
C HIS A 104 -0.10 17.21 7.07
N ILE A 105 -0.51 18.02 6.09
CA ILE A 105 -0.98 19.41 6.30
C ILE A 105 -2.19 19.44 7.25
N PHE A 106 -3.08 18.45 7.16
CA PHE A 106 -4.23 18.29 8.05
C PHE A 106 -3.87 17.65 9.42
N GLY A 107 -2.59 17.54 9.75
CA GLY A 107 -2.10 17.03 11.04
C GLY A 107 -2.39 15.55 11.29
N ARG A 108 -2.60 14.73 10.21
CA ARG A 108 -2.80 13.30 10.33
C ARG A 108 -1.47 12.58 10.40
N LYS A 109 -1.33 11.63 11.32
CA LYS A 109 -0.14 10.76 11.36
C LYS A 109 -0.12 9.85 10.14
N THR A 110 1.01 9.85 9.44
CA THR A 110 1.18 9.18 8.17
C THR A 110 2.34 8.18 8.21
N VAL A 111 2.11 7.01 7.65
CA VAL A 111 3.13 5.98 7.43
C VAL A 111 3.19 5.68 5.94
N ALA A 112 4.38 5.53 5.38
CA ALA A 112 4.58 5.15 3.99
C ALA A 112 5.44 3.88 3.91
N THR A 113 4.90 2.78 3.37
CA THR A 113 5.69 1.58 3.05
C THR A 113 6.09 1.60 1.58
N ILE A 114 7.40 1.62 1.34
CA ILE A 114 7.99 1.66 0.00
C ILE A 114 8.30 0.24 -0.46
N HIS A 115 7.47 -0.27 -1.39
CA HIS A 115 7.60 -1.65 -1.91
C HIS A 115 8.64 -1.79 -3.01
N GLY A 116 9.13 -0.69 -3.58
CA GLY A 116 10.13 -0.68 -4.64
C GLY A 116 10.20 0.66 -5.34
N LEU A 117 11.31 0.91 -6.04
CA LEU A 117 11.53 2.11 -6.84
C LEU A 117 10.95 1.91 -8.25
N ASN A 118 9.65 1.84 -8.36
CA ASN A 118 8.93 1.47 -9.59
C ASN A 118 9.20 2.39 -10.79
N TRP A 119 9.64 3.62 -10.56
CA TRP A 119 10.00 4.56 -11.63
C TRP A 119 11.29 4.18 -12.38
N LYS A 120 12.12 3.29 -11.82
CA LYS A 120 13.33 2.74 -12.49
C LYS A 120 12.99 1.70 -13.57
N VAL A 121 11.72 1.30 -13.68
CA VAL A 121 11.30 0.28 -14.64
C VAL A 121 10.83 0.95 -15.93
N ASP A 122 11.39 0.57 -17.07
CA ASP A 122 11.16 1.18 -18.41
C ASP A 122 9.72 1.18 -18.93
N LYS A 123 8.84 0.40 -18.31
CA LYS A 123 7.41 0.32 -18.69
C LYS A 123 6.60 1.60 -18.45
N TRP A 124 7.16 2.58 -17.73
CA TRP A 124 6.45 3.80 -17.38
C TRP A 124 6.83 4.94 -18.32
N GLY A 125 5.87 5.59 -18.93
CA GLY A 125 6.12 6.83 -19.69
C GLY A 125 6.63 7.95 -18.79
N SER A 126 7.22 9.00 -19.38
CA SER A 126 7.88 10.12 -18.68
C SER A 126 6.99 10.79 -17.62
N PHE A 127 5.70 10.94 -17.90
CA PHE A 127 4.74 11.51 -16.93
C PHE A 127 4.57 10.63 -15.70
N ALA A 128 4.35 9.32 -15.90
CA ALA A 128 4.16 8.37 -14.80
C ALA A 128 5.43 8.26 -13.93
N SER A 129 6.62 8.23 -14.55
CA SER A 129 7.89 8.22 -13.82
C SER A 129 8.09 9.49 -12.98
N ARG A 130 7.74 10.66 -13.50
CA ARG A 130 7.77 11.93 -12.73
C ARG A 130 6.79 11.91 -11.56
N TYR A 131 5.57 11.40 -11.77
CA TYR A 131 4.57 11.27 -10.72
C TYR A 131 5.05 10.32 -9.61
N LEU A 132 5.63 9.18 -9.95
CA LEU A 132 6.18 8.23 -8.98
C LEU A 132 7.35 8.85 -8.19
N ARG A 133 8.27 9.54 -8.85
CA ARG A 133 9.37 10.27 -8.17
C ARG A 133 8.85 11.37 -7.23
N LEU A 134 7.78 12.06 -7.62
CA LEU A 134 7.14 13.04 -6.75
C LEU A 134 6.58 12.37 -5.49
N GLY A 135 5.90 11.23 -5.62
CA GLY A 135 5.37 10.48 -4.48
C GLY A 135 6.47 9.97 -3.54
N GLU A 136 7.60 9.51 -4.09
CA GLU A 136 8.78 9.12 -3.31
C GLU A 136 9.35 10.31 -2.52
N LYS A 137 9.53 11.46 -3.18
CA LYS A 137 10.01 12.69 -2.55
C LYS A 137 9.08 13.19 -1.45
N ILE A 138 7.76 13.10 -1.68
CA ILE A 138 6.75 13.47 -0.69
C ILE A 138 6.79 12.50 0.49
N ALA A 139 6.90 11.20 0.26
CA ALA A 139 7.02 10.21 1.33
C ALA A 139 8.28 10.47 2.17
N ALA A 140 9.43 10.68 1.53
CA ALA A 140 10.68 10.97 2.23
C ALA A 140 10.59 12.23 3.11
N LYS A 141 9.93 13.28 2.61
CA LYS A 141 9.89 14.58 3.28
C LYS A 141 8.79 14.71 4.33
N TYR A 142 7.61 14.17 4.07
CA TYR A 142 6.39 14.50 4.82
C TYR A 142 5.77 13.31 5.58
N ALA A 143 6.17 12.06 5.30
CA ALA A 143 5.67 10.95 6.11
C ALA A 143 6.28 11.00 7.51
N ASP A 144 5.48 10.79 8.55
CA ASP A 144 5.97 10.67 9.93
C ASP A 144 6.91 9.46 10.05
N THR A 145 6.56 8.36 9.39
CA THR A 145 7.40 7.16 9.31
C THR A 145 7.46 6.63 7.89
N VAL A 146 8.68 6.35 7.41
CA VAL A 146 8.91 5.62 6.15
C VAL A 146 9.38 4.22 6.48
N ILE A 147 8.72 3.22 5.92
CA ILE A 147 9.10 1.80 6.03
C ILE A 147 9.72 1.35 4.71
N THR A 148 10.90 0.75 4.79
CA THR A 148 11.60 0.12 3.66
C THR A 148 11.73 -1.38 3.87
N LEU A 149 11.80 -2.14 2.77
CA LEU A 149 11.77 -3.62 2.81
C LEU A 149 13.16 -4.25 2.69
N SER A 150 14.20 -3.45 2.46
CA SER A 150 15.58 -3.92 2.33
C SER A 150 16.58 -2.86 2.78
N GLU A 151 17.76 -3.29 3.20
CA GLU A 151 18.87 -2.40 3.57
C GLU A 151 19.29 -1.50 2.39
N GLY A 152 19.35 -2.04 1.17
CA GLY A 152 19.68 -1.23 0.00
C GLY A 152 18.68 -0.09 -0.25
N MET A 153 17.39 -0.30 0.06
CA MET A 153 16.39 0.75 -0.03
C MET A 153 16.51 1.76 1.12
N ARG A 154 16.82 1.30 2.32
CA ARG A 154 17.10 2.16 3.48
C ARG A 154 18.28 3.09 3.17
N GLN A 155 19.38 2.51 2.70
CA GLN A 155 20.57 3.28 2.31
C GLN A 155 20.27 4.29 1.19
N TYR A 156 19.51 3.88 0.17
CA TYR A 156 19.07 4.78 -0.90
C TYR A 156 18.29 5.99 -0.38
N PHE A 157 17.37 5.80 0.59
CA PHE A 157 16.61 6.91 1.18
C PHE A 157 17.50 7.82 2.03
N LEU A 158 18.47 7.26 2.73
CA LEU A 158 19.46 8.03 3.49
C LEU A 158 20.32 8.87 2.54
N ASP A 159 20.92 8.27 1.52
CA ASP A 159 21.82 8.95 0.59
C ASP A 159 21.13 10.00 -0.28
N THR A 160 19.86 9.74 -0.66
CA THR A 160 19.15 10.60 -1.62
C THR A 160 18.37 11.73 -0.95
N TYR A 161 17.82 11.48 0.24
CA TYR A 161 16.89 12.38 0.90
C TYR A 161 17.31 12.76 2.32
N ASP A 162 18.46 12.28 2.80
CA ASP A 162 18.87 12.37 4.21
C ASP A 162 17.76 11.89 5.15
N ARG A 163 17.07 10.81 4.74
CA ARG A 163 15.91 10.25 5.44
C ARG A 163 16.21 8.86 5.98
N ASP A 164 16.35 8.74 7.30
CA ASP A 164 16.35 7.43 7.93
C ASP A 164 14.97 6.78 7.86
N THR A 165 14.95 5.47 7.69
CA THR A 165 13.72 4.69 7.50
C THR A 165 13.72 3.46 8.41
N VAL A 166 12.52 2.99 8.75
CA VAL A 166 12.35 1.76 9.51
C VAL A 166 12.43 0.56 8.55
N LEU A 167 13.40 -0.31 8.76
CA LEU A 167 13.52 -1.53 8.00
C LEU A 167 12.54 -2.59 8.53
N VAL A 168 11.56 -2.98 7.70
CA VAL A 168 10.66 -4.09 7.98
C VAL A 168 10.65 -5.01 6.76
N LYS A 169 11.38 -6.11 6.82
CA LYS A 169 11.44 -7.09 5.73
C LYS A 169 10.09 -7.80 5.56
N ASN A 170 9.73 -8.10 4.32
CA ASN A 170 8.58 -8.96 4.07
C ASN A 170 8.84 -10.36 4.63
N ALA A 171 7.87 -10.88 5.35
CA ALA A 171 7.88 -12.25 5.81
C ALA A 171 7.04 -13.15 4.89
N VAL A 172 7.40 -14.39 4.81
CA VAL A 172 6.62 -15.44 4.14
C VAL A 172 5.86 -16.21 5.21
N SER A 173 4.57 -16.46 5.00
CA SER A 173 3.82 -17.38 5.88
C SER A 173 4.40 -18.78 5.74
N PRO A 174 4.44 -19.59 6.82
CA PRO A 174 4.84 -20.98 6.70
C PRO A 174 4.04 -21.67 5.59
N ILE A 175 4.73 -22.28 4.66
CA ILE A 175 4.11 -23.08 3.60
C ILE A 175 3.89 -24.45 4.23
N PRO A 176 2.66 -25.01 4.19
CA PRO A 176 2.45 -26.41 4.60
C PRO A 176 3.40 -27.31 3.80
N GLU A 177 4.01 -28.26 4.49
CA GLU A 177 4.79 -29.30 3.80
C GLU A 177 3.86 -30.02 2.81
N THR A 178 4.17 -29.92 1.55
CA THR A 178 3.50 -30.68 0.49
C THR A 178 4.35 -31.91 0.23
N PRO A 179 3.76 -33.12 0.12
CA PRO A 179 4.50 -34.31 -0.26
C PRO A 179 5.31 -34.08 -1.52
N ASP A 180 6.57 -34.52 -1.53
CA ASP A 180 7.53 -34.30 -2.64
C ASP A 180 7.12 -34.97 -3.97
N ASP A 181 6.15 -35.88 -3.89
CA ASP A 181 5.68 -36.74 -4.96
C ASP A 181 4.45 -36.22 -5.72
N ILE A 182 3.80 -35.15 -5.28
CA ILE A 182 2.60 -34.59 -5.96
C ILE A 182 2.85 -34.33 -7.45
N ILE A 183 4.02 -33.82 -7.81
CA ILE A 183 4.37 -33.54 -9.20
C ILE A 183 4.64 -34.84 -9.95
N ARG A 184 5.33 -35.80 -9.32
CA ARG A 184 5.64 -37.09 -9.88
C ARG A 184 4.36 -37.89 -10.15
N GLU A 185 3.46 -37.96 -9.16
CA GLU A 185 2.16 -38.61 -9.32
C GLU A 185 1.29 -37.96 -10.40
N LYS A 186 1.25 -36.60 -10.42
CA LYS A 186 0.43 -35.89 -11.40
C LYS A 186 0.90 -36.00 -12.84
N TYR A 187 2.20 -36.16 -13.08
CA TYR A 187 2.80 -36.18 -14.40
C TYR A 187 3.43 -37.52 -14.77
N GLY A 188 3.32 -38.55 -13.92
CA GLY A 188 3.83 -39.88 -14.15
C GLY A 188 5.36 -39.96 -14.25
N LEU A 189 6.09 -39.11 -13.48
CA LEU A 189 7.54 -39.01 -13.48
C LEU A 189 8.18 -39.95 -12.44
#